data_6c4a33de81c104e32b3284dcccb73719
#
_entry.id   6c4a33de81c104e32b3284dcccb73719
#
_cell.length_a   1.000
_cell.length_b   1.000
_cell.length_c   1.000
_cell.angle_alpha   90.00
_cell.angle_beta   90.00
_cell.angle_gamma   90.00
#
_symmetry.space_group_name_H-M   'P 1'
#
loop_
_entity.id
_entity.type
_entity.pdbx_description
1 polymer ?
#
loop_
_entity_poly.entity_id
_entity_poly.type
_entity_poly.pdbx_seq_one_letter_code
_entity_poly.pdbx_strand_id
1 'polypeptide(L)'
;MSMEPGILERVRAASAKRRLYLPHALRQIARPDRMIATHEVRAVVEHGELVEDYPADPRGHSCLILGFGDDGRPIHVVCAPKEEYLAIITAYLPDGQEWKDGFRVRRST
;
A
#
# COMPACT_ATOMS: atom_id res chain seq x y z
N MET A 1 1.02 -6.90 -28.75
CA MET A 1 1.48 -6.94 -27.36
C MET A 1 1.03 -5.68 -26.65
N SER A 2 0.39 -5.83 -25.51
CA SER A 2 -0.09 -4.66 -24.76
C SER A 2 1.08 -3.90 -24.16
N MET A 3 1.04 -2.57 -24.30
CA MET A 3 2.04 -1.68 -23.71
C MET A 3 1.49 -0.97 -22.48
N GLU A 4 0.34 -1.40 -21.98
CA GLU A 4 -0.25 -0.80 -20.80
C GLU A 4 0.62 -1.07 -19.57
N PRO A 5 0.88 -0.03 -18.74
CA PRO A 5 1.65 -0.23 -17.52
C PRO A 5 0.88 -1.08 -16.52
N GLY A 6 1.60 -1.89 -15.78
CA GLY A 6 1.03 -2.64 -14.67
C GLY A 6 0.61 -1.74 -13.53
N ILE A 7 -0.13 -2.32 -12.57
CA ILE A 7 -0.65 -1.53 -11.44
C ILE A 7 0.48 -0.85 -10.64
N LEU A 8 1.60 -1.54 -10.44
CA LEU A 8 2.69 -0.98 -9.64
C LEU A 8 3.32 0.24 -10.33
N GLU A 9 3.49 0.19 -11.66
CA GLU A 9 3.97 1.33 -12.41
C GLU A 9 3.02 2.51 -12.33
N ARG A 10 1.72 2.23 -12.41
CA ARG A 10 0.67 3.25 -12.29
C ARG A 10 0.69 3.88 -10.90
N VAL A 11 0.86 3.05 -9.86
CA VAL A 11 0.97 3.53 -8.49
C VAL A 11 2.14 4.50 -8.35
N ARG A 12 3.30 4.13 -8.87
CA ARG A 12 4.51 4.96 -8.76
C ARG A 12 4.39 6.25 -9.54
N ALA A 13 3.77 6.21 -10.71
CA ALA A 13 3.52 7.43 -11.51
C ALA A 13 2.57 8.37 -10.79
N ALA A 14 1.49 7.85 -10.22
CA ALA A 14 0.52 8.65 -9.47
C ALA A 14 1.15 9.23 -8.19
N SER A 15 1.94 8.41 -7.48
CA SER A 15 2.64 8.85 -6.27
C SER A 15 3.60 9.99 -6.53
N ALA A 16 4.26 9.99 -7.68
CA ALA A 16 5.18 11.06 -8.05
C ALA A 16 4.47 12.40 -8.21
N LYS A 17 3.21 12.39 -8.58
CA LYS A 17 2.41 13.62 -8.70
C LYS A 17 1.95 14.08 -7.32
N ARG A 18 1.28 13.21 -6.57
CA ARG A 18 0.67 13.57 -5.30
C ARG A 18 0.16 12.33 -4.58
N ARG A 19 0.19 12.34 -3.27
CA ARG A 19 -0.42 11.30 -2.44
C ARG A 19 -1.52 11.95 -1.61
N LEU A 20 -2.71 11.34 -1.63
CA LEU A 20 -3.84 11.81 -0.85
C LEU A 20 -4.22 10.72 0.13
N TYR A 21 -4.14 11.03 1.41
CA TYR A 21 -4.45 10.06 2.48
C TYR A 21 -5.93 10.17 2.81
N LEU A 22 -6.68 9.08 2.60
CA LEU A 22 -8.08 9.05 2.99
C LEU A 22 -8.19 9.07 4.52
N PRO A 23 -9.33 9.55 5.06
CA PRO A 23 -9.47 9.67 6.52
C PRO A 23 -9.20 8.37 7.29
N HIS A 24 -9.62 7.23 6.75
CA HIS A 24 -9.35 5.94 7.36
C HIS A 24 -7.84 5.67 7.44
N ALA A 25 -7.11 5.98 6.37
CA ALA A 25 -5.66 5.80 6.36
C ALA A 25 -4.98 6.66 7.43
N LEU A 26 -5.38 7.92 7.55
CA LEU A 26 -4.81 8.82 8.55
C LEU A 26 -5.05 8.30 9.96
N ARG A 27 -6.26 7.80 10.23
CA ARG A 27 -6.58 7.23 11.55
C ARG A 27 -5.73 5.98 11.82
N GLN A 28 -5.51 5.15 10.82
CA GLN A 28 -4.76 3.90 10.99
C GLN A 28 -3.28 4.15 11.24
N ILE A 29 -2.66 5.04 10.50
CA ILE A 29 -1.22 5.28 10.66
C ILE A 29 -0.91 6.04 11.95
N ALA A 30 -1.87 6.82 12.47
CA ALA A 30 -1.69 7.61 13.68
C ALA A 30 -1.91 6.81 14.96
N ARG A 31 -2.35 5.57 14.88
CA ARG A 31 -2.59 4.75 16.08
C ARG A 31 -1.30 4.58 16.90
N PRO A 32 -1.38 4.74 18.24
CA PRO A 32 -0.19 4.64 19.08
C PRO A 32 0.56 3.31 18.96
N ASP A 33 -0.18 2.21 18.67
CA ASP A 33 0.42 0.88 18.49
C ASP A 33 1.07 0.69 17.12
N ARG A 34 0.94 1.65 16.21
CA ARG A 34 1.50 1.58 14.85
C ARG A 34 2.51 2.67 14.58
N MET A 35 2.10 3.91 14.75
CA MET A 35 2.96 5.09 14.54
C MET A 35 3.75 5.00 13.23
N ILE A 36 3.00 4.83 12.13
CA ILE A 36 3.58 4.80 10.79
C ILE A 36 3.67 6.24 10.29
N ALA A 37 4.86 6.66 9.88
CA ALA A 37 5.06 8.00 9.34
C ALA A 37 4.70 8.05 7.85
N THR A 38 4.28 9.22 7.37
CA THR A 38 3.93 9.36 5.97
C THR A 38 5.11 9.10 5.04
N HIS A 39 6.34 9.43 5.46
CA HIS A 39 7.51 9.13 4.64
C HIS A 39 7.75 7.62 4.53
N GLU A 40 7.36 6.84 5.55
CA GLU A 40 7.44 5.38 5.48
C GLU A 40 6.43 4.82 4.48
N VAL A 41 5.20 5.36 4.48
CA VAL A 41 4.19 4.96 3.48
C VAL A 41 4.69 5.26 2.07
N ARG A 42 5.27 6.44 1.88
CA ARG A 42 5.85 6.83 0.59
C ARG A 42 6.94 5.85 0.14
N ALA A 43 7.84 5.48 1.06
CA ALA A 43 8.91 4.54 0.74
C ALA A 43 8.34 3.18 0.33
N VAL A 44 7.27 2.72 0.99
CA VAL A 44 6.62 1.45 0.64
C VAL A 44 6.08 1.51 -0.78
N VAL A 45 5.35 2.58 -1.16
CA VAL A 45 4.79 2.64 -2.51
C VAL A 45 5.85 2.82 -3.59
N GLU A 46 6.96 3.45 -3.27
CA GLU A 46 8.04 3.68 -4.23
C GLU A 46 8.95 2.46 -4.42
N HIS A 47 9.17 1.68 -3.36
CA HIS A 47 10.19 0.62 -3.35
C HIS A 47 9.66 -0.75 -2.97
N GLY A 48 8.41 -0.85 -2.52
CA GLY A 48 7.84 -2.10 -2.06
C GLY A 48 7.48 -3.05 -3.19
N GLU A 49 6.99 -4.23 -2.79
CA GLU A 49 6.58 -5.24 -3.76
C GLU A 49 5.06 -5.43 -3.74
N LEU A 50 4.51 -5.76 -4.90
CA LEU A 50 3.09 -6.03 -5.05
C LEU A 50 2.75 -7.36 -4.38
N VAL A 51 1.76 -7.34 -3.47
CA VAL A 51 1.30 -8.53 -2.75
C VAL A 51 -0.04 -9.00 -3.27
N GLU A 52 -0.99 -8.09 -3.41
CA GLU A 52 -2.33 -8.40 -3.93
C GLU A 52 -2.79 -7.31 -4.89
N ASP A 53 -3.53 -7.72 -5.91
CA ASP A 53 -4.06 -6.81 -6.92
C ASP A 53 -5.59 -6.89 -6.88
N TYR A 54 -6.27 -5.75 -6.83
CA TYR A 54 -7.71 -5.67 -6.73
C TYR A 54 -8.31 -4.87 -7.90
N PRO A 55 -8.28 -5.45 -9.12
CA PRO A 55 -8.76 -4.70 -10.30
C PRO A 55 -10.26 -4.39 -10.27
N ALA A 56 -11.03 -5.15 -9.49
CA ALA A 56 -12.48 -4.97 -9.40
C ALA A 56 -12.93 -4.14 -8.19
N ASP A 57 -11.99 -3.48 -7.49
CA ASP A 57 -12.33 -2.66 -6.34
C ASP A 57 -13.26 -1.53 -6.80
N PRO A 58 -14.47 -1.38 -6.18
CA PRO A 58 -15.40 -0.32 -6.59
C PRO A 58 -14.86 1.10 -6.39
N ARG A 59 -13.83 1.28 -5.56
CA ARG A 59 -13.17 2.57 -5.38
C ARG A 59 -12.17 2.88 -6.51
N GLY A 60 -12.04 1.98 -7.48
CA GLY A 60 -11.05 2.02 -8.54
C GLY A 60 -9.99 0.95 -8.31
N HIS A 61 -9.32 0.55 -9.38
CA HIS A 61 -8.28 -0.46 -9.33
C HIS A 61 -7.28 -0.13 -8.21
N SER A 62 -7.19 -0.99 -7.22
CA SER A 62 -6.31 -0.81 -6.07
C SER A 62 -5.38 -2.01 -5.92
N CYS A 63 -4.42 -1.89 -5.01
CA CYS A 63 -3.49 -2.98 -4.74
C CYS A 63 -2.93 -2.87 -3.33
N LEU A 64 -2.32 -3.98 -2.89
CA LEU A 64 -1.65 -4.08 -1.60
C LEU A 64 -0.15 -4.22 -1.85
N ILE A 65 0.63 -3.34 -1.24
CA ILE A 65 2.08 -3.30 -1.40
C ILE A 65 2.74 -3.55 -0.05
N LEU A 66 3.77 -4.39 -0.03
CA LEU A 66 4.59 -4.67 1.15
C LEU A 66 5.90 -3.90 1.04
N GLY A 67 6.26 -3.22 2.10
CA GLY A 67 7.57 -2.61 2.26
C GLY A 67 7.97 -2.61 3.72
N PHE A 68 9.02 -1.86 4.04
CA PHE A 68 9.57 -1.85 5.39
C PHE A 68 9.78 -0.41 5.83
N GLY A 69 9.46 -0.16 7.11
CA GLY A 69 9.67 1.15 7.71
C GLY A 69 11.13 1.39 8.09
N ASP A 70 11.40 2.56 8.65
CA ASP A 70 12.76 2.99 9.02
C ASP A 70 13.44 2.03 9.99
N ASP A 71 12.65 1.38 10.84
CA ASP A 71 13.13 0.43 11.84
C ASP A 71 13.07 -1.02 11.36
N GLY A 72 12.78 -1.25 10.08
CA GLY A 72 12.67 -2.58 9.52
C GLY A 72 11.33 -3.26 9.74
N ARG A 73 10.36 -2.57 10.31
CA ARG A 73 9.01 -3.14 10.49
C ARG A 73 8.34 -3.36 9.14
N PRO A 74 7.67 -4.50 8.94
CA PRO A 74 6.89 -4.68 7.71
C PRO A 74 5.67 -3.76 7.73
N ILE A 75 5.36 -3.17 6.58
CA ILE A 75 4.23 -2.28 6.42
C ILE A 75 3.47 -2.71 5.16
N HIS A 76 2.15 -2.87 5.30
CA HIS A 76 1.24 -3.05 4.18
C HIS A 76 0.57 -1.73 3.87
N VAL A 77 0.54 -1.37 2.59
CA VAL A 77 -0.17 -0.17 2.12
C VAL A 77 -1.16 -0.58 1.04
N VAL A 78 -2.42 -0.22 1.22
CA VAL A 78 -3.45 -0.38 0.18
C VAL A 78 -3.66 0.97 -0.46
N CYS A 79 -3.54 1.03 -1.78
CA CYS A 79 -3.62 2.29 -2.51
C CYS A 79 -4.23 2.09 -3.90
N ALA A 80 -4.74 3.19 -4.46
CA ALA A 80 -5.37 3.19 -5.78
C ALA A 80 -4.83 4.36 -6.59
N PRO A 81 -4.19 4.11 -7.75
CA PRO A 81 -3.72 5.19 -8.60
C PRO A 81 -4.89 5.86 -9.30
N LYS A 82 -4.95 7.18 -9.17
CA LYS A 82 -5.90 8.03 -9.88
C LYS A 82 -5.12 8.82 -10.92
N GLU A 83 -5.85 9.62 -11.70
CA GLU A 83 -5.21 10.36 -12.80
C GLU A 83 -4.19 11.36 -12.30
N GLU A 84 -4.51 12.09 -11.24
CA GLU A 84 -3.68 13.18 -10.74
C GLU A 84 -3.05 12.92 -9.37
N TYR A 85 -3.33 11.77 -8.74
CA TYR A 85 -2.81 11.47 -7.41
C TYR A 85 -2.91 9.98 -7.11
N LEU A 86 -2.20 9.57 -6.06
CA LEU A 86 -2.34 8.22 -5.49
C LEU A 86 -3.21 8.32 -4.24
N ALA A 87 -4.33 7.60 -4.22
CA ALA A 87 -5.17 7.52 -3.03
C ALA A 87 -4.59 6.46 -2.09
N ILE A 88 -4.20 6.87 -0.87
CA ILE A 88 -3.77 5.94 0.18
C ILE A 88 -5.02 5.56 0.96
N ILE A 89 -5.45 4.31 0.81
CA ILE A 89 -6.70 3.81 1.37
C ILE A 89 -6.51 3.37 2.81
N THR A 90 -5.44 2.62 3.08
CA THR A 90 -5.06 2.24 4.43
C THR A 90 -3.58 1.83 4.48
N ALA A 91 -3.03 1.84 5.68
CA ALA A 91 -1.69 1.32 5.94
C ALA A 91 -1.67 0.74 7.34
N TYR A 92 -0.99 -0.39 7.50
CA TYR A 92 -0.96 -1.07 8.79
C TYR A 92 0.28 -1.96 8.88
N LEU A 93 0.59 -2.39 10.10
CA LEU A 93 1.63 -3.39 10.33
C LEU A 93 0.97 -4.77 10.22
N PRO A 94 1.36 -5.60 9.24
CA PRO A 94 0.72 -6.91 9.08
C PRO A 94 1.07 -7.83 10.24
N ASP A 95 0.10 -8.68 10.62
CA ASP A 95 0.22 -9.62 11.73
C ASP A 95 0.63 -10.99 11.17
N GLY A 96 1.67 -11.60 11.76
CA GLY A 96 2.13 -12.93 11.37
C GLY A 96 1.09 -14.02 11.59
N GLN A 97 0.04 -13.76 12.38
CA GLN A 97 -1.07 -14.71 12.54
C GLN A 97 -2.02 -14.68 11.35
N GLU A 98 -2.05 -13.59 10.60
CA GLU A 98 -2.92 -13.46 9.43
C GLU A 98 -2.16 -13.64 8.13
N TRP A 99 -0.84 -13.47 8.14
CA TRP A 99 0.01 -13.53 6.95
C TRP A 99 1.17 -14.50 7.14
N LYS A 100 1.57 -15.15 6.05
CA LYS A 100 2.74 -16.04 6.03
C LYS A 100 3.67 -15.64 4.88
N ASP A 101 4.78 -16.37 4.74
CA ASP A 101 5.79 -16.14 3.68
C ASP A 101 6.28 -14.69 3.67
N GLY A 102 6.67 -14.18 4.86
CA GLY A 102 7.17 -12.82 4.97
C GLY A 102 6.09 -11.79 4.71
N PHE A 103 4.84 -12.08 5.13
CA PHE A 103 3.68 -11.18 4.98
C PHE A 103 3.20 -11.03 3.55
N ARG A 104 3.53 -11.99 2.68
CA ARG A 104 3.14 -11.95 1.27
C ARG A 104 1.90 -12.77 0.94
N VAL A 105 1.54 -13.72 1.79
CA VAL A 105 0.42 -14.64 1.52
C VAL A 105 -0.49 -14.68 2.73
N ARG A 106 -1.80 -14.52 2.49
CA ARG A 106 -2.79 -14.63 3.57
C ARG A 106 -2.82 -16.06 4.09
N ARG A 107 -2.91 -16.22 5.40
CA ARG A 107 -3.11 -17.55 5.98
C ARG A 107 -4.55 -17.97 5.78
N SER A 108 -4.72 -19.21 5.35
CA SER A 108 -6.04 -19.84 5.30
C SER A 108 -6.41 -20.31 6.70
N THR A 109 -7.63 -20.09 7.11
CA THR A 109 -8.15 -20.61 8.37
C THR A 109 -8.94 -21.88 8.12
#